data_2c764d12692c6f6fc07f9cfd87039dbc
#
_entry.id   2c764d12692c6f6fc07f9cfd87039dbc
#
_cell.length_a   1.000
_cell.length_b   1.000
_cell.length_c   1.000
_cell.angle_alpha   90.00
_cell.angle_beta   90.00
_cell.angle_gamma   90.00
#
_symmetry.space_group_name_H-M   'P 1'
#
loop_
_entity.id
_entity.type
_entity.pdbx_description
1 polymer ?
#
loop_
_entity_poly.entity_id
_entity_poly.type
_entity_poly.pdbx_seq_one_letter_code
_entity_poly.pdbx_strand_id
1 'polypeptide(L)'
;MKFTSSASERNFLLRIEPRDKLKFIGNVTGEIHTIIKLTNKSDSRQAFKIKCTRNDLFRIRPATGILDYGQTIRIDITYKCVNNQVPESDRHHFGIYHIPAPEGATCAGAWAEHYGPPQGELRMKVFFQDAKERSPPKNSNENASAKDSDSKKTGINEA
;
A
#
# COMPACT_ATOMS: atom_id res chain seq x y z
N MET A 1 16.37 -20.01 -2.05
CA MET A 1 17.27 -18.89 -2.22
C MET A 1 16.93 -17.74 -1.30
N LYS A 2 17.94 -17.11 -0.80
CA LYS A 2 17.74 -16.03 0.12
C LYS A 2 18.02 -14.71 -0.54
N PHE A 3 17.08 -13.79 -0.43
CA PHE A 3 17.27 -12.45 -0.96
C PHE A 3 17.94 -11.59 0.07
N THR A 4 18.87 -10.78 -0.39
CA THR A 4 19.46 -9.78 0.48
C THR A 4 18.84 -8.43 0.11
N SER A 5 18.62 -7.61 1.09
CA SER A 5 18.17 -6.25 0.85
C SER A 5 19.26 -5.49 0.15
N SER A 6 18.86 -4.59 -0.73
CA SER A 6 19.82 -3.68 -1.32
C SER A 6 20.41 -2.79 -0.22
N ALA A 7 21.54 -2.17 -0.51
CA ALA A 7 22.13 -1.26 0.45
C ALA A 7 21.16 -0.15 0.81
N SER A 8 20.41 0.37 -0.16
CA SER A 8 19.46 1.43 0.11
C SER A 8 18.31 0.96 0.99
N GLU A 9 17.89 -0.31 0.83
CA GLU A 9 16.84 -0.84 1.71
C GLU A 9 17.34 -0.98 3.14
N ARG A 10 18.59 -1.38 3.30
CA ARG A 10 19.17 -1.49 4.64
C ARG A 10 19.29 -0.14 5.31
N ASN A 11 19.36 0.93 4.52
CA ASN A 11 19.47 2.29 5.02
C ASN A 11 18.16 3.03 5.05
N PHE A 12 17.05 2.32 4.90
CA PHE A 12 15.73 2.96 4.95
C PHE A 12 15.44 3.36 6.39
N LEU A 13 15.40 4.67 6.63
CA LEU A 13 15.32 5.22 7.98
C LEU A 13 13.94 5.71 8.35
N LEU A 14 12.98 5.59 7.47
CA LEU A 14 11.61 5.94 7.80
C LEU A 14 10.89 4.68 8.29
N ARG A 15 9.95 4.90 9.20
CA ARG A 15 9.08 3.82 9.61
C ARG A 15 7.84 3.86 8.74
N ILE A 16 7.42 2.72 8.21
CA ILE A 16 6.28 2.66 7.32
C ILE A 16 5.28 1.63 7.83
N GLU A 17 4.00 1.99 7.74
CA GLU A 17 2.90 1.11 8.12
C GLU A 17 1.85 1.15 7.04
N PRO A 18 1.48 0.00 6.44
CA PRO A 18 2.00 -1.34 6.66
C PRO A 18 3.40 -1.47 6.09
N ARG A 19 4.16 -2.45 6.55
CA ARG A 19 5.56 -2.55 6.17
C ARG A 19 5.79 -3.47 4.98
N ASP A 20 5.15 -4.62 4.97
CA ASP A 20 5.55 -5.67 4.03
C ASP A 20 4.89 -5.53 2.67
N LYS A 21 3.62 -5.25 2.65
CA LYS A 21 2.88 -5.20 1.40
C LYS A 21 1.68 -4.28 1.58
N LEU A 22 1.20 -3.77 0.47
CA LEU A 22 0.05 -2.90 0.46
C LEU A 22 -1.13 -3.67 -0.12
N LYS A 23 -2.20 -3.78 0.65
CA LYS A 23 -3.38 -4.54 0.23
C LYS A 23 -4.52 -3.60 -0.13
N PHE A 24 -5.13 -3.87 -1.26
CA PHE A 24 -6.35 -3.18 -1.68
C PHE A 24 -7.49 -4.19 -1.59
N ILE A 25 -8.32 -4.03 -0.59
CA ILE A 25 -9.44 -4.94 -0.33
C ILE A 25 -10.73 -4.20 -0.59
N GLY A 26 -11.56 -4.72 -1.49
CA GLY A 26 -12.81 -4.09 -1.80
C GLY A 26 -13.27 -4.45 -3.19
N ASN A 27 -13.91 -3.50 -3.89
CA ASN A 27 -14.39 -3.72 -5.23
C ASN A 27 -13.25 -3.50 -6.22
N VAL A 28 -12.63 -4.60 -6.65
CA VAL A 28 -11.43 -4.51 -7.49
C VAL A 28 -11.73 -4.04 -8.91
N THR A 29 -12.98 -4.03 -9.31
CA THR A 29 -13.35 -3.43 -10.61
C THR A 29 -13.80 -1.99 -10.47
N GLY A 30 -13.75 -1.45 -9.27
CA GLY A 30 -14.14 -0.08 -9.00
C GLY A 30 -12.99 0.71 -8.42
N GLU A 31 -13.21 1.25 -7.23
CA GLU A 31 -12.26 2.13 -6.58
C GLU A 31 -12.04 1.65 -5.15
N ILE A 32 -10.78 1.61 -4.73
CA ILE A 32 -10.43 1.18 -3.37
C ILE A 32 -9.44 2.18 -2.81
N HIS A 33 -9.64 2.54 -1.54
CA HIS A 33 -8.77 3.46 -0.82
C HIS A 33 -7.99 2.72 0.26
N THR A 34 -6.73 3.08 0.41
CA THR A 34 -5.93 2.59 1.52
C THR A 34 -4.99 3.69 1.95
N ILE A 35 -4.29 3.48 3.05
CA ILE A 35 -3.37 4.49 3.56
C ILE A 35 -2.03 3.87 3.90
N ILE A 36 -1.01 4.72 3.86
CA ILE A 36 0.32 4.42 4.37
C ILE A 36 0.65 5.53 5.37
N LYS A 37 1.30 5.16 6.46
CA LYS A 37 1.84 6.13 7.40
C LYS A 37 3.35 6.05 7.37
N LEU A 38 3.99 7.21 7.23
CA LEU A 38 5.44 7.32 7.25
C LEU A 38 5.84 8.14 8.46
N THR A 39 6.82 7.65 9.21
CA THR A 39 7.39 8.37 10.33
C THR A 39 8.89 8.50 10.12
N ASN A 40 9.41 9.69 10.31
CA ASN A 40 10.85 9.90 10.17
C ASN A 40 11.56 9.48 11.45
N LYS A 41 12.26 8.35 11.38
CA LYS A 41 13.03 7.83 12.51
C LYS A 41 14.52 8.14 12.41
N SER A 42 14.92 8.88 11.37
CA SER A 42 16.30 9.30 11.24
C SER A 42 16.57 10.46 12.19
N ASP A 43 17.83 10.86 12.28
CA ASP A 43 18.23 11.95 13.13
C ASP A 43 18.23 13.29 12.40
N SER A 44 17.66 13.34 11.19
CA SER A 44 17.70 14.56 10.40
C SER A 44 16.40 14.69 9.60
N ARG A 45 16.22 15.90 9.09
CA ARG A 45 15.07 16.25 8.23
C ARG A 45 15.20 15.50 6.92
N GLN A 46 14.11 14.91 6.45
CA GLN A 46 14.11 14.07 5.25
C GLN A 46 13.08 14.55 4.25
N ALA A 47 13.42 14.46 2.97
CA ALA A 47 12.47 14.62 1.89
C ALA A 47 12.12 13.23 1.37
N PHE A 48 10.83 12.96 1.18
CA PHE A 48 10.41 11.66 0.68
C PHE A 48 9.70 11.79 -0.65
N LYS A 49 9.68 10.69 -1.39
CA LYS A 49 9.02 10.59 -2.68
C LYS A 49 8.48 9.17 -2.84
N ILE A 50 7.25 9.06 -3.30
CA ILE A 50 6.61 7.77 -3.51
C ILE A 50 6.27 7.64 -4.99
N LYS A 51 6.64 6.51 -5.57
CA LYS A 51 6.35 6.20 -6.96
C LYS A 51 5.65 4.85 -7.04
N CYS A 52 4.92 4.65 -8.13
CA CYS A 52 4.27 3.37 -8.38
C CYS A 52 4.49 2.95 -9.82
N THR A 53 4.24 1.67 -10.10
CA THR A 53 4.46 1.11 -11.43
C THR A 53 3.42 1.57 -12.45
N ARG A 54 2.23 1.96 -11.98
CA ARG A 54 1.15 2.35 -12.89
C ARG A 54 0.44 3.59 -12.36
N ASN A 55 0.75 4.74 -12.95
CA ASN A 55 0.13 5.99 -12.52
C ASN A 55 -1.34 6.12 -12.92
N ASP A 56 -1.77 5.31 -13.88
CA ASP A 56 -3.17 5.33 -14.27
C ASP A 56 -4.05 4.53 -13.32
N LEU A 57 -3.46 3.63 -12.53
CA LEU A 57 -4.20 2.82 -11.57
C LEU A 57 -4.22 3.41 -10.17
N PHE A 58 -3.19 4.17 -9.82
CA PHE A 58 -3.01 4.60 -8.43
C PHE A 58 -2.81 6.10 -8.34
N ARG A 59 -3.47 6.70 -7.34
CA ARG A 59 -3.25 8.11 -6.99
C ARG A 59 -2.68 8.15 -5.58
N ILE A 60 -1.60 8.88 -5.41
CA ILE A 60 -0.87 8.95 -4.14
C ILE A 60 -0.91 10.40 -3.66
N ARG A 61 -1.42 10.63 -2.44
CA ARG A 61 -1.54 11.99 -1.90
C ARG A 61 -1.16 12.03 -0.43
N PRO A 62 -0.13 12.78 -0.06
CA PRO A 62 0.84 13.42 -0.96
C PRO A 62 1.88 12.41 -1.44
N ALA A 63 2.39 12.60 -2.65
CA ALA A 63 3.41 11.72 -3.19
C ALA A 63 4.82 12.15 -2.80
N THR A 64 4.98 13.38 -2.34
CA THR A 64 6.26 13.92 -1.89
C THR A 64 6.03 14.80 -0.68
N GLY A 65 7.09 15.00 0.09
CA GLY A 65 6.97 15.89 1.24
C GLY A 65 8.25 15.92 2.05
N ILE A 66 8.19 16.71 3.12
CA ILE A 66 9.29 16.84 4.08
C ILE A 66 8.82 16.30 5.41
N LEU A 67 9.68 15.54 6.08
CA LEU A 67 9.41 15.04 7.42
C LEU A 67 10.55 15.43 8.34
N ASP A 68 10.23 16.16 9.39
CA ASP A 68 11.19 16.41 10.45
C ASP A 68 11.33 15.17 11.32
N TYR A 69 12.36 15.12 12.13
CA TYR A 69 12.58 14.00 13.02
C TYR A 69 11.33 13.73 13.87
N GLY A 70 10.91 12.49 13.87
CA GLY A 70 9.76 12.06 14.68
C GLY A 70 8.41 12.38 14.08
N GLN A 71 8.38 13.12 12.99
CA GLN A 71 7.12 13.50 12.35
C GLN A 71 6.53 12.34 11.58
N THR A 72 5.20 12.21 11.65
CA THR A 72 4.46 11.19 10.91
C THR A 72 3.53 11.86 9.91
N ILE A 73 3.44 11.30 8.72
CA ILE A 73 2.49 11.76 7.72
C ILE A 73 1.65 10.59 7.25
N ARG A 74 0.37 10.89 7.02
CA ARG A 74 -0.57 9.94 6.44
C ARG A 74 -0.62 10.16 4.94
N ILE A 75 -0.52 9.09 4.18
CA ILE A 75 -0.55 9.15 2.73
C ILE A 75 -1.74 8.34 2.25
N ASP A 76 -2.63 9.00 1.53
CA ASP A 76 -3.82 8.35 1.00
C ASP A 76 -3.51 7.83 -0.39
N ILE A 77 -3.85 6.57 -0.63
CA ILE A 77 -3.63 5.93 -1.91
C ILE A 77 -4.96 5.41 -2.43
N THR A 78 -5.30 5.81 -3.64
CA THR A 78 -6.53 5.40 -4.28
C THR A 78 -6.22 4.55 -5.49
N TYR A 79 -6.79 3.36 -5.51
CA TYR A 79 -6.76 2.49 -6.67
C TYR A 79 -8.05 2.67 -7.45
N LYS A 80 -7.93 2.77 -8.77
CA LYS A 80 -9.10 2.84 -9.63
C LYS A 80 -8.89 1.91 -10.82
N CYS A 81 -9.81 0.99 -11.02
CA CYS A 81 -9.71 0.03 -12.11
C CYS A 81 -9.83 0.73 -13.46
N VAL A 82 -9.04 0.28 -14.41
CA VAL A 82 -9.05 0.83 -15.77
C VAL A 82 -9.56 -0.25 -16.72
N ASN A 83 -10.56 0.09 -17.50
CA ASN A 83 -11.12 -0.79 -18.54
C ASN A 83 -11.57 -2.14 -18.00
N ASN A 84 -12.06 -2.16 -16.77
CA ASN A 84 -12.55 -3.39 -16.12
C ASN A 84 -11.49 -4.49 -16.05
N GLN A 85 -10.23 -4.14 -16.20
CA GLN A 85 -9.15 -5.10 -16.11
C GLN A 85 -8.53 -5.04 -14.72
N VAL A 86 -8.76 -6.11 -13.96
CA VAL A 86 -8.22 -6.20 -12.61
C VAL A 86 -6.74 -6.59 -12.68
N PRO A 87 -5.86 -5.80 -12.07
CA PRO A 87 -4.43 -6.15 -12.09
C PRO A 87 -4.19 -7.41 -11.27
N GLU A 88 -3.16 -8.13 -11.64
CA GLU A 88 -2.74 -9.29 -10.85
C GLU A 88 -2.00 -8.82 -9.62
N SER A 89 -2.25 -9.51 -8.53
CA SER A 89 -1.48 -9.26 -7.31
C SER A 89 -0.01 -9.57 -7.55
N ASP A 90 0.85 -8.85 -6.83
CA ASP A 90 2.29 -9.07 -6.88
C ASP A 90 2.94 -8.66 -8.20
N ARG A 91 2.18 -8.00 -9.07
CA ARG A 91 2.73 -7.50 -10.34
C ARG A 91 3.11 -6.04 -10.27
N HIS A 92 2.58 -5.34 -9.28
CA HIS A 92 2.82 -3.91 -9.13
C HIS A 92 3.46 -3.65 -7.79
N HIS A 93 4.17 -2.55 -7.71
CA HIS A 93 4.79 -2.19 -6.44
C HIS A 93 4.87 -0.68 -6.32
N PHE A 94 5.04 -0.24 -5.09
CA PHE A 94 5.30 1.15 -4.74
C PHE A 94 6.74 1.24 -4.28
N GLY A 95 7.42 2.31 -4.69
CA GLY A 95 8.75 2.62 -4.19
C GLY A 95 8.68 3.84 -3.30
N ILE A 96 9.26 3.76 -2.13
CA ILE A 96 9.34 4.87 -1.19
C ILE A 96 10.82 5.24 -1.06
N TYR A 97 11.14 6.51 -1.34
CA TYR A 97 12.51 7.00 -1.38
C TYR A 97 12.65 8.18 -0.45
N HIS A 98 13.82 8.32 0.17
CA HIS A 98 14.06 9.52 0.97
C HIS A 98 15.52 9.96 0.87
N ILE A 99 15.73 11.25 1.07
CA ILE A 99 17.04 11.89 1.07
C ILE A 99 17.06 12.92 2.20
N PRO A 100 18.25 13.28 2.69
CA PRO A 100 18.32 14.39 3.65
C PRO A 100 17.87 15.68 3.01
N ALA A 101 17.20 16.52 3.77
CA ALA A 101 16.73 17.81 3.32
C ALA A 101 17.29 18.86 4.27
N PRO A 102 18.19 19.73 3.78
CA PRO A 102 18.77 20.75 4.66
C PRO A 102 17.68 21.68 5.20
N GLU A 103 17.99 22.29 6.32
CA GLU A 103 17.09 23.28 6.90
C GLU A 103 16.78 24.34 5.88
N GLY A 104 15.49 24.66 5.75
CA GLY A 104 15.07 25.68 4.80
C GLY A 104 14.84 25.21 3.37
N ALA A 105 15.28 23.99 3.04
CA ALA A 105 15.08 23.46 1.70
C ALA A 105 13.64 23.00 1.52
N THR A 106 13.11 23.20 0.31
CA THR A 106 11.84 22.59 -0.06
C THR A 106 12.06 21.16 -0.51
N CYS A 107 10.99 20.40 -0.54
CA CYS A 107 11.09 19.03 -1.03
C CYS A 107 11.60 18.98 -2.47
N ALA A 108 10.99 19.82 -3.34
CA ALA A 108 11.40 19.85 -4.74
C ALA A 108 12.85 20.29 -4.87
N GLY A 109 13.29 21.25 -4.07
CA GLY A 109 14.68 21.70 -4.13
C GLY A 109 15.65 20.63 -3.67
N ALA A 110 15.31 19.93 -2.60
CA ALA A 110 16.18 18.87 -2.10
C ALA A 110 16.37 17.78 -3.16
N TRP A 111 15.28 17.36 -3.79
CA TRP A 111 15.37 16.33 -4.82
C TRP A 111 16.10 16.82 -6.07
N ALA A 112 15.90 18.09 -6.43
CA ALA A 112 16.53 18.64 -7.62
C ALA A 112 18.04 18.70 -7.50
N GLU A 113 18.55 18.90 -6.29
CA GLU A 113 19.99 19.03 -6.05
C GLU A 113 20.66 17.74 -5.63
N HIS A 114 19.89 16.68 -5.52
CA HIS A 114 20.43 15.42 -5.06
C HIS A 114 21.10 14.65 -6.20
N TYR A 115 22.29 14.13 -5.93
CA TYR A 115 23.02 13.29 -6.87
C TYR A 115 23.08 11.87 -6.35
N GLY A 116 23.00 10.91 -7.30
CA GLY A 116 23.19 9.52 -6.98
C GLY A 116 21.96 8.88 -6.40
N PRO A 117 22.11 7.70 -5.81
CA PRO A 117 20.96 6.98 -5.27
C PRO A 117 20.40 7.69 -4.04
N PRO A 118 19.14 7.45 -3.71
CA PRO A 118 18.58 7.99 -2.49
C PRO A 118 19.26 7.43 -1.26
N GLN A 119 19.12 8.11 -0.14
CA GLN A 119 19.67 7.61 1.11
C GLN A 119 19.01 6.30 1.49
N GLY A 120 17.69 6.22 1.32
CA GLY A 120 16.95 5.02 1.59
C GLY A 120 15.90 4.76 0.53
N GLU A 121 15.61 3.49 0.33
CA GLU A 121 14.65 3.06 -0.66
C GLU A 121 13.98 1.79 -0.15
N LEU A 122 12.66 1.73 -0.28
CA LEU A 122 11.90 0.56 0.10
C LEU A 122 10.88 0.26 -0.98
N ARG A 123 10.73 -1.01 -1.33
CA ARG A 123 9.70 -1.46 -2.25
C ARG A 123 8.63 -2.21 -1.50
N MET A 124 7.39 -1.92 -1.87
CA MET A 124 6.23 -2.61 -1.33
C MET A 124 5.46 -3.23 -2.46
N LYS A 125 5.18 -4.51 -2.34
CA LYS A 125 4.34 -5.19 -3.32
C LYS A 125 2.89 -4.85 -3.07
N VAL A 126 2.10 -4.94 -4.14
CA VAL A 126 0.69 -4.59 -4.11
C VAL A 126 -0.13 -5.85 -4.31
N PHE A 127 -1.13 -6.04 -3.45
CA PHE A 127 -2.04 -7.18 -3.54
C PHE A 127 -3.47 -6.68 -3.59
N PHE A 128 -4.28 -7.34 -4.41
CA PHE A 128 -5.69 -7.01 -4.55
C PHE A 128 -6.52 -8.17 -4.02
N GLN A 129 -7.57 -7.84 -3.28
CA GLN A 129 -8.49 -8.83 -2.78
C GLN A 129 -9.89 -8.34 -2.97
N ASP A 130 -10.68 -9.03 -3.81
CA ASP A 130 -12.06 -8.67 -4.02
C ASP A 130 -12.85 -8.97 -2.77
N ALA A 131 -13.64 -8.01 -2.32
CA ALA A 131 -14.46 -8.21 -1.13
C ALA A 131 -15.42 -9.38 -1.30
N LYS A 132 -15.84 -9.66 -2.53
CA LYS A 132 -16.73 -10.78 -2.79
C LYS A 132 -16.04 -12.12 -2.64
N GLU A 133 -14.73 -12.16 -2.68
CA GLU A 133 -13.95 -13.38 -2.55
C GLU A 133 -13.45 -13.61 -1.14
N ARG A 134 -13.80 -12.71 -0.23
CA ARG A 134 -13.42 -12.91 1.15
C ARG A 134 -14.20 -14.09 1.68
N SER A 135 -13.49 -14.93 2.39
CA SER A 135 -14.04 -16.14 2.89
C SER A 135 -15.40 -15.93 3.52
N PRO A 136 -16.33 -16.81 3.16
CA PRO A 136 -17.65 -16.72 3.73
C PRO A 136 -17.65 -17.05 5.18
N PRO A 137 -18.35 -16.97 5.66
CA PRO A 137 -18.44 -17.30 6.85
C PRO A 137 -18.75 -18.70 7.27
N LYS A 138 -18.38 -18.92 6.71
CA LYS A 138 -18.49 -19.64 6.90
C LYS A 138 -19.04 -20.28 6.96
N ASN A 139 -19.16 -20.49 6.87
CA ASN A 139 -19.50 -20.74 6.52
C ASN A 139 -20.03 -20.95 6.30
N SER A 140 -20.31 -21.53 6.65
CA SER A 140 -20.40 -21.46 6.15
C SER A 140 -21.03 -21.50 6.04
N ASN A 141 -21.62 -21.99 6.31
CA ASN A 141 -21.96 -21.95 5.93
C ASN A 141 -22.49 -21.79 5.86
N GLU A 142 -23.01 -22.00 5.89
CA GLU A 142 -23.32 -21.95 5.47
C GLU A 142 -23.79 -21.71 5.45
N ASN A 143 -24.40 -22.44 5.63
CA ASN A 143 -24.95 -22.38 5.21
C ASN A 143 -25.48 -22.16 5.29
N ALA A 144 -25.70 -22.61 5.04
CA ALA A 144 -26.10 -22.56 4.60
C ALA A 144 -26.63 -22.46 4.78
N SER A 145 -26.81 -22.82 4.59
CA SER A 145 -27.30 -22.86 4.15
C SER A 145 -27.82 -22.71 4.51
N ALA A 146 -28.04 -23.18 4.19
CA ALA A 146 -28.49 -23.23 3.96
C ALA A 146 -29.00 -23.14 4.38
N LYS A 147 -28.96 -23.24 3.90
CA LYS A 147 -29.52 -23.43 3.73
C LYS A 147 -29.90 -23.24 4.11
N ASP A 148 -29.94 -23.73 3.73
CA ASP A 148 -30.56 -23.85 3.61
C ASP A 148 -30.99 -23.68 4.11
N SER A 149 -31.06 -24.01 3.83
CA SER A 149 -31.59 -24.17 3.71
C SER A 149 -31.99 -24.15 4.37
N ASP A 150 -32.03 -24.56 3.85
CA ASP A 150 -32.65 -24.83 3.95
C ASP A 150 -32.96 -24.80 4.66
N SER A 151 -32.93 -25.07 4.35
CA SER A 151 -33.33 -25.32 4.49
C SER A 151 -33.62 -25.39 5.34
N LYS A 152 -33.58 -25.56 4.73
CA LYS A 152 -33.92 -25.90 4.97
C LYS A 152 -34.05 -25.83 5.66
N LYS A 153 -34.14 -25.99 5.18
CA LYS A 153 -34.44 -26.21 5.36
C LYS A 153 -34.57 -26.03 5.99
N THR A 154 -34.78 -26.42 5.65
CA THR A 154 -35.07 -26.43 5.71
C THR A 154 -35.12 -26.21 6.52
N GLY A 155 -35.70 -26.97 6.08
CA GLY A 155 -35.64 -26.99 6.17
C GLY A 155 -35.71 -26.93 7.08
N ILE A 156 -35.92 -27.03 6.63
CA ILE A 156 -36.04 -27.10 6.86
C ILE A 156 -36.15 -26.93 7.64
N ASN A 157 -36.31 -27.33 7.11
CA ASN A 157 -36.44 -27.23 7.26
C ASN A 157 -36.54 -27.05 7.91
N GLU A 158 -36.18 -27.10 7.12
CA GLU A 158 -36.19 -27.06 7.06
C GLU A 158 -36.15 -26.79 7.60
N ALA A 159 -36.61 -27.75 7.50
CA ALA A 159 -36.40 -27.48 7.31
C ALA A 159 -36.47 -27.12 7.94
#